data_ce6fdce99528f95dcd7aecdfc488b9cb
#
_entry.id   ce6fdce99528f95dcd7aecdfc488b9cb
#
_cell.length_a   1.000
_cell.length_b   1.000
_cell.length_c   1.000
_cell.angle_alpha   90.00
_cell.angle_beta   90.00
_cell.angle_gamma   90.00
#
_symmetry.space_group_name_H-M   'P 1'
#
loop_
_entity.id
_entity.type
_entity.pdbx_description
1 polymer ?
#
loop_
_entity_poly.entity_id
_entity_poly.type
_entity_poly.pdbx_seq_one_letter_code
_entity_poly.pdbx_strand_id
1 'polypeptide(L)'
;MKHWRNPLIGATLVALLVVLGIGQSKLQQTAQAQNAGAVMAPKFEVDPTFPKPLPNGMYQGQSIGLFVDQTNDHVWIVHRPDVLDAIEGGANGSTPTAECCKNAPPILEFDSAGTLMRSWGGSDGPGYQWPDSNHGLNIDNKGNVWIGGNGGTDGHILKFTQDGKFVMQVGKKGVTADSMSPDHFFQVAETFFYAPGNEVFVADGYGNRRTAVIDAETGKMKRFWGAYGKPPSDEGSRGQGAYDPNITYQHYRGPVHCSMVSVDNIVYVCDRTSNRIQMFKIDGTYIKEVYTQRDSRGDGSVWDVEFSKDPQQRFLYVADGRNQKVRIFDRASMTELTTFGKGGHYPGEWYSLHNIATDSKGNLYTVETYQGRRLQRFLYKGLAPVTSKQTGVAWPTGQ
;
A
#
# COMPACT_ATOMS: atom_id res chain seq x y z
N MET A 1 31.42 66.00 7.43
CA MET A 1 30.05 65.83 6.93
C MET A 1 29.33 64.79 7.80
N LYS A 2 28.39 65.23 8.66
CA LYS A 2 27.61 64.30 9.55
C LYS A 2 26.50 63.65 8.77
N HIS A 3 26.58 62.33 8.59
CA HIS A 3 25.47 61.52 8.04
C HIS A 3 24.37 61.44 9.10
N TRP A 4 23.31 62.21 8.97
CA TRP A 4 22.07 62.00 9.69
C TRP A 4 21.38 60.76 9.16
N ARG A 5 21.52 59.64 9.85
CA ARG A 5 20.66 58.45 9.63
C ARG A 5 19.27 58.84 10.14
N ASN A 6 18.31 58.84 9.26
CA ASN A 6 16.94 59.28 9.49
C ASN A 6 16.23 58.34 10.46
N PRO A 7 16.06 58.67 11.76
CA PRO A 7 15.46 57.75 12.75
C PRO A 7 13.99 57.45 12.45
N LEU A 8 13.33 58.26 11.62
CA LEU A 8 11.96 58.07 11.17
C LEU A 8 11.81 56.80 10.28
N ILE A 9 12.79 56.49 9.44
CA ILE A 9 12.73 55.28 8.58
C ILE A 9 12.81 54.01 9.44
N GLY A 10 13.66 54.01 10.45
CA GLY A 10 13.77 52.88 11.39
C GLY A 10 12.48 52.67 12.20
N ALA A 11 11.90 53.75 12.71
CA ALA A 11 10.64 53.67 13.46
C ALA A 11 9.47 53.18 12.59
N THR A 12 9.42 53.64 11.33
CA THR A 12 8.37 53.18 10.38
C THR A 12 8.49 51.69 10.04
N LEU A 13 9.71 51.21 9.83
CA LEU A 13 9.96 49.78 9.58
C LEU A 13 9.58 48.90 10.78
N VAL A 14 9.94 49.31 12.00
CA VAL A 14 9.57 48.58 13.22
C VAL A 14 8.05 48.61 13.41
N ALA A 15 7.37 49.73 13.19
CA ALA A 15 5.90 49.80 13.24
C ALA A 15 5.24 48.89 12.21
N LEU A 16 5.78 48.80 10.99
CA LEU A 16 5.28 47.92 9.93
C LEU A 16 5.44 46.42 10.32
N LEU A 17 6.58 46.06 10.88
CA LEU A 17 6.85 44.67 11.35
C LEU A 17 5.91 44.27 12.51
N VAL A 18 5.64 45.19 13.44
CA VAL A 18 4.70 44.97 14.54
C VAL A 18 3.27 44.82 14.01
N VAL A 19 2.84 45.66 13.08
CA VAL A 19 1.50 45.54 12.46
C VAL A 19 1.35 44.24 11.67
N LEU A 20 2.38 43.84 10.91
CA LEU A 20 2.41 42.57 10.21
C LEU A 20 2.38 41.37 11.18
N GLY A 21 3.15 41.42 12.27
CA GLY A 21 3.16 40.39 13.31
C GLY A 21 1.80 40.25 14.03
N ILE A 22 1.15 41.37 14.36
CA ILE A 22 -0.20 41.37 14.95
C ILE A 22 -1.23 40.87 13.93
N GLY A 23 -1.12 41.27 12.67
CA GLY A 23 -1.99 40.79 11.60
C GLY A 23 -1.87 39.28 11.41
N GLN A 24 -0.64 38.76 11.38
CA GLN A 24 -0.37 37.35 11.26
C GLN A 24 -0.88 36.55 12.46
N SER A 25 -0.68 37.03 13.70
CA SER A 25 -1.19 36.36 14.90
C SER A 25 -2.71 36.37 14.96
N LYS A 26 -3.39 37.44 14.56
CA LYS A 26 -4.85 37.50 14.47
C LYS A 26 -5.39 36.56 13.38
N LEU A 27 -4.75 36.49 12.21
CA LEU A 27 -5.10 35.55 11.16
C LEU A 27 -4.94 34.11 11.63
N GLN A 28 -3.86 33.80 12.34
CA GLN A 28 -3.66 32.46 12.93
C GLN A 28 -4.72 32.13 13.99
N GLN A 29 -5.05 33.09 14.89
CA GLN A 29 -6.10 32.89 15.89
C GLN A 29 -7.49 32.71 15.25
N THR A 30 -7.79 33.49 14.20
CA THR A 30 -9.05 33.35 13.46
C THR A 30 -9.12 31.99 12.74
N ALA A 31 -8.03 31.55 12.12
CA ALA A 31 -7.95 30.25 11.48
C ALA A 31 -8.08 29.11 12.51
N GLN A 32 -7.45 29.24 13.68
CA GLN A 32 -7.60 28.29 14.79
C GLN A 32 -9.03 28.27 15.35
N ALA A 33 -9.69 29.43 15.50
CA ALA A 33 -11.06 29.52 15.96
C ALA A 33 -12.07 28.96 14.94
N GLN A 34 -11.82 29.17 13.63
CA GLN A 34 -12.64 28.57 12.56
C GLN A 34 -12.47 27.05 12.48
N ASN A 35 -11.32 26.53 12.89
CA ASN A 35 -11.05 25.08 12.95
C ASN A 35 -11.45 24.44 14.28
N ALA A 36 -11.84 25.22 15.29
CA ALA A 36 -12.33 24.72 16.57
C ALA A 36 -13.65 23.96 16.37
N GLY A 37 -13.57 22.62 16.37
CA GLY A 37 -14.68 21.72 16.09
C GLY A 37 -14.74 21.17 14.64
N ALA A 38 -13.86 21.60 13.74
CA ALA A 38 -13.77 20.99 12.42
C ALA A 38 -13.16 19.59 12.50
N VAL A 39 -13.71 18.66 11.72
CA VAL A 39 -13.10 17.35 11.51
C VAL A 39 -11.80 17.55 10.73
N MET A 40 -10.68 17.07 11.27
CA MET A 40 -9.36 17.18 10.66
C MET A 40 -8.94 15.86 10.03
N ALA A 41 -8.37 15.91 8.83
CA ALA A 41 -7.82 14.75 8.15
C ALA A 41 -6.45 15.05 7.52
N PRO A 42 -5.60 14.04 7.30
CA PRO A 42 -4.36 14.16 6.55
C PRO A 42 -4.57 14.75 5.16
N LYS A 43 -3.74 15.75 4.82
CA LYS A 43 -3.69 16.35 3.50
C LYS A 43 -2.44 15.91 2.76
N PHE A 44 -2.59 15.59 1.49
CA PHE A 44 -1.52 15.12 0.62
C PHE A 44 -1.41 15.99 -0.64
N GLU A 45 -0.19 16.09 -1.17
CA GLU A 45 0.10 16.65 -2.49
C GLU A 45 0.93 15.66 -3.28
N VAL A 46 0.57 15.41 -4.55
CA VAL A 46 1.35 14.52 -5.39
C VAL A 46 2.75 15.08 -5.66
N ASP A 47 3.76 14.20 -5.62
CA ASP A 47 5.10 14.51 -6.10
C ASP A 47 5.26 13.97 -7.53
N PRO A 48 5.18 14.83 -8.55
CA PRO A 48 5.23 14.39 -9.94
C PRO A 48 6.64 13.95 -10.38
N THR A 49 7.65 14.13 -9.54
CA THR A 49 9.04 13.81 -9.85
C THR A 49 9.52 12.48 -9.26
N PHE A 50 8.64 11.78 -8.52
CA PHE A 50 8.96 10.51 -7.90
C PHE A 50 8.23 9.34 -8.58
N PRO A 51 8.90 8.20 -8.82
CA PRO A 51 10.34 7.97 -8.73
C PRO A 51 11.09 8.60 -9.91
N LYS A 52 12.42 8.63 -9.84
CA LYS A 52 13.24 8.96 -11.00
C LYS A 52 13.11 7.88 -12.09
N PRO A 53 13.32 8.23 -13.36
CA PRO A 53 13.32 7.24 -14.45
C PRO A 53 14.27 6.08 -14.16
N LEU A 54 13.83 4.85 -14.47
CA LEU A 54 14.67 3.68 -14.36
C LEU A 54 15.87 3.78 -15.32
N PRO A 55 17.08 3.38 -14.90
CA PRO A 55 18.27 3.45 -15.74
C PRO A 55 18.24 2.40 -16.87
N ASN A 56 19.11 2.58 -17.85
CA ASN A 56 19.38 1.60 -18.92
C ASN A 56 18.16 1.20 -19.74
N GLY A 57 17.18 2.08 -19.89
CA GLY A 57 15.97 1.80 -20.65
C GLY A 57 15.05 0.75 -20.02
N MET A 58 15.19 0.50 -18.72
CA MET A 58 14.31 -0.44 -18.01
C MET A 58 12.90 0.09 -17.89
N TYR A 59 11.93 -0.83 -17.99
CA TYR A 59 10.50 -0.58 -17.83
C TYR A 59 9.93 -1.40 -16.67
N GLN A 60 9.08 -0.74 -15.90
CA GLN A 60 8.29 -1.34 -14.83
C GLN A 60 6.97 -1.86 -15.40
N GLY A 61 6.61 -3.11 -15.09
CA GLY A 61 5.30 -3.68 -15.39
C GLY A 61 4.26 -3.38 -14.30
N GLN A 62 3.22 -4.21 -14.25
CA GLN A 62 2.18 -4.13 -13.23
C GLN A 62 2.77 -4.25 -11.83
N SER A 63 2.63 -3.22 -11.00
CA SER A 63 3.11 -3.23 -9.62
C SER A 63 2.02 -3.73 -8.67
N ILE A 64 2.38 -4.73 -7.87
CA ILE A 64 1.43 -5.55 -7.10
C ILE A 64 1.92 -5.87 -5.69
N GLY A 65 2.91 -5.16 -5.21
CA GLY A 65 3.37 -5.16 -3.84
C GLY A 65 4.23 -3.94 -3.58
N LEU A 66 4.11 -3.37 -2.40
CA LEU A 66 4.74 -2.12 -1.99
C LEU A 66 5.09 -2.22 -0.50
N PHE A 67 6.30 -1.83 -0.17
CA PHE A 67 6.75 -1.67 1.21
C PHE A 67 7.66 -0.45 1.32
N VAL A 68 7.57 0.28 2.42
CA VAL A 68 8.52 1.36 2.75
C VAL A 68 9.25 1.00 4.03
N ASP A 69 10.57 0.89 3.94
CA ASP A 69 11.43 0.60 5.09
C ASP A 69 11.50 1.84 5.99
N GLN A 70 10.94 1.73 7.19
CA GLN A 70 10.86 2.83 8.15
C GLN A 70 12.23 3.25 8.73
N THR A 71 13.28 2.49 8.47
CA THR A 71 14.62 2.79 8.98
C THR A 71 15.41 3.77 8.11
N ASN A 72 15.09 3.81 6.81
CA ASN A 72 15.81 4.60 5.81
C ASN A 72 14.90 5.28 4.78
N ASP A 73 13.57 5.07 4.87
CA ASP A 73 12.56 5.53 3.90
C ASP A 73 12.80 5.00 2.47
N HIS A 74 13.47 3.86 2.31
CA HIS A 74 13.59 3.21 1.01
C HIS A 74 12.28 2.54 0.63
N VAL A 75 11.96 2.66 -0.65
CA VAL A 75 10.71 2.14 -1.23
C VAL A 75 10.99 0.88 -2.02
N TRP A 76 10.35 -0.20 -1.63
CA TRP A 76 10.45 -1.50 -2.27
C TRP A 76 9.16 -1.82 -3.00
N ILE A 77 9.28 -2.27 -4.25
CA ILE A 77 8.14 -2.76 -5.01
C ILE A 77 8.42 -4.14 -5.59
N VAL A 78 7.37 -4.91 -5.75
CA VAL A 78 7.37 -6.06 -6.65
C VAL A 78 6.42 -5.78 -7.81
N HIS A 79 6.88 -6.09 -9.02
CA HIS A 79 6.09 -5.92 -10.23
C HIS A 79 6.16 -7.16 -11.13
N ARG A 80 5.33 -7.20 -12.17
CA ARG A 80 5.28 -8.28 -13.16
C ARG A 80 5.93 -7.80 -14.45
N PRO A 81 7.19 -8.18 -14.72
CA PRO A 81 7.86 -7.81 -15.97
C PRO A 81 7.25 -8.50 -17.20
N ASP A 82 6.68 -9.70 -17.02
CA ASP A 82 6.17 -10.53 -18.12
C ASP A 82 4.90 -10.00 -18.79
N VAL A 83 4.28 -8.96 -18.20
CA VAL A 83 3.12 -8.28 -18.78
C VAL A 83 3.49 -7.14 -19.74
N LEU A 84 4.77 -6.85 -19.88
CA LEU A 84 5.28 -5.88 -20.86
C LEU A 84 5.25 -6.51 -22.26
N ASP A 85 4.78 -5.75 -23.22
CA ASP A 85 4.63 -6.24 -24.59
C ASP A 85 5.96 -6.18 -25.39
N ALA A 86 5.91 -6.59 -26.65
CA ALA A 86 7.10 -6.64 -27.51
C ALA A 86 7.69 -5.25 -27.83
N ILE A 87 6.92 -4.18 -27.68
CA ILE A 87 7.41 -2.81 -27.85
C ILE A 87 8.13 -2.36 -26.59
N GLU A 88 7.54 -2.59 -25.44
CA GLU A 88 8.10 -2.26 -24.14
C GLU A 88 9.33 -3.12 -23.76
N GLY A 89 9.46 -4.29 -24.37
CA GLY A 89 10.58 -5.23 -24.19
C GLY A 89 11.46 -5.40 -25.43
N GLY A 90 11.46 -4.46 -26.36
CA GLY A 90 12.15 -4.60 -27.65
C GLY A 90 13.66 -4.82 -27.58
N ALA A 91 14.31 -4.41 -26.49
CA ALA A 91 15.74 -4.63 -26.26
C ALA A 91 16.03 -5.87 -25.36
N ASN A 92 15.03 -6.71 -25.09
CA ASN A 92 15.22 -7.94 -24.33
C ASN A 92 15.90 -9.05 -25.16
N GLY A 93 16.54 -9.98 -24.43
CA GLY A 93 17.09 -11.21 -25.00
C GLY A 93 18.37 -11.04 -25.84
N SER A 94 18.77 -12.11 -26.51
CA SER A 94 20.01 -12.16 -27.31
C SER A 94 19.85 -11.63 -28.71
N THR A 95 18.60 -11.42 -29.18
CA THR A 95 18.27 -10.90 -30.51
C THR A 95 17.26 -9.77 -30.37
N PRO A 96 17.71 -8.58 -29.91
CA PRO A 96 16.83 -7.42 -29.73
C PRO A 96 16.17 -6.98 -31.04
N THR A 97 14.90 -6.56 -30.95
CA THR A 97 14.16 -5.99 -32.08
C THR A 97 14.21 -4.46 -32.10
N ALA A 98 14.72 -3.83 -31.04
CA ALA A 98 14.85 -2.37 -30.92
C ALA A 98 16.01 -2.01 -29.97
N GLU A 99 16.45 -0.76 -29.99
CA GLU A 99 17.45 -0.22 -29.05
C GLU A 99 16.90 0.01 -27.65
N CYS A 100 15.63 0.31 -27.52
CA CYS A 100 14.83 0.40 -26.30
C CYS A 100 13.78 -0.72 -26.33
N CYS A 101 13.23 -1.24 -25.30
CA CYS A 101 13.45 -1.00 -23.89
C CYS A 101 13.58 -2.38 -23.22
N LYS A 102 13.89 -2.48 -21.93
CA LYS A 102 14.11 -3.75 -21.25
C LYS A 102 13.16 -3.90 -20.08
N ASN A 103 12.70 -5.12 -19.84
CA ASN A 103 11.96 -5.44 -18.64
C ASN A 103 12.88 -5.27 -17.41
N ALA A 104 12.46 -4.49 -16.43
CA ALA A 104 13.15 -4.44 -15.16
C ALA A 104 12.99 -5.79 -14.41
N PRO A 105 13.97 -6.22 -13.59
CA PRO A 105 13.77 -7.34 -12.68
C PRO A 105 12.58 -7.10 -11.74
N PRO A 106 11.86 -8.14 -11.29
CA PRO A 106 10.59 -7.97 -10.58
C PRO A 106 10.68 -7.26 -9.23
N ILE A 107 11.81 -7.31 -8.53
CA ILE A 107 12.02 -6.59 -7.27
C ILE A 107 12.84 -5.34 -7.55
N LEU A 108 12.33 -4.19 -7.13
CA LEU A 108 12.99 -2.88 -7.25
C LEU A 108 13.04 -2.21 -5.89
N GLU A 109 14.21 -1.67 -5.53
CA GLU A 109 14.41 -0.81 -4.36
C GLU A 109 14.81 0.59 -4.81
N PHE A 110 14.11 1.59 -4.31
CA PHE A 110 14.41 3.00 -4.54
C PHE A 110 14.84 3.65 -3.22
N ASP A 111 15.79 4.58 -3.29
CA ASP A 111 16.08 5.44 -2.16
C ASP A 111 14.95 6.46 -1.91
N SER A 112 15.02 7.20 -0.82
CA SER A 112 14.02 8.22 -0.47
C SER A 112 13.94 9.38 -1.48
N ALA A 113 14.93 9.53 -2.37
CA ALA A 113 14.93 10.49 -3.48
C ALA A 113 14.38 9.90 -4.79
N GLY A 114 13.97 8.63 -4.79
CA GLY A 114 13.41 7.92 -5.94
C GLY A 114 14.44 7.33 -6.91
N THR A 115 15.72 7.24 -6.53
CA THR A 115 16.75 6.62 -7.36
C THR A 115 16.74 5.10 -7.15
N LEU A 116 16.74 4.33 -8.26
CA LEU A 116 16.87 2.88 -8.18
C LEU A 116 18.22 2.48 -7.56
N MET A 117 18.16 1.72 -6.46
CA MET A 117 19.33 1.23 -5.72
C MET A 117 19.65 -0.22 -6.04
N ARG A 118 18.62 -1.06 -6.18
CA ARG A 118 18.75 -2.51 -6.46
C ARG A 118 17.59 -2.98 -7.33
N SER A 119 17.89 -4.05 -8.08
CA SER A 119 16.86 -4.80 -8.80
C SER A 119 17.30 -6.26 -8.95
N TRP A 120 16.40 -7.22 -8.70
CA TRP A 120 16.68 -8.65 -8.77
C TRP A 120 15.43 -9.52 -8.86
N GLY A 121 15.62 -10.83 -9.04
CA GLY A 121 14.56 -11.84 -9.03
C GLY A 121 14.08 -12.22 -10.43
N GLY A 122 13.02 -13.02 -10.47
CA GLY A 122 12.34 -13.43 -11.72
C GLY A 122 12.73 -14.79 -12.27
N SER A 123 13.61 -15.53 -11.58
CA SER A 123 14.02 -16.87 -12.02
C SER A 123 14.05 -17.85 -10.86
N ASP A 124 13.80 -19.12 -11.16
CA ASP A 124 14.03 -20.21 -10.26
C ASP A 124 15.51 -20.30 -9.87
N GLY A 125 15.76 -20.83 -8.67
CA GLY A 125 17.10 -21.01 -8.18
C GLY A 125 17.24 -22.27 -7.31
N PRO A 126 18.47 -22.54 -6.83
CA PRO A 126 18.69 -23.69 -5.96
C PRO A 126 17.82 -23.62 -4.70
N GLY A 127 16.92 -24.59 -4.53
CA GLY A 127 16.06 -24.72 -3.36
C GLY A 127 14.77 -23.90 -3.38
N TYR A 128 14.49 -23.14 -4.44
CA TYR A 128 13.22 -22.41 -4.58
C TYR A 128 12.74 -22.32 -6.02
N GLN A 129 11.45 -22.05 -6.15
CA GLN A 129 10.81 -21.79 -7.43
C GLN A 129 10.17 -20.39 -7.38
N TRP A 130 10.48 -19.54 -8.38
CA TRP A 130 9.87 -18.23 -8.49
C TRP A 130 8.38 -18.32 -8.79
N PRO A 131 7.51 -17.44 -8.23
CA PRO A 131 6.08 -17.44 -8.53
C PRO A 131 5.79 -17.21 -10.01
N ASP A 132 4.76 -17.87 -10.54
CA ASP A 132 4.28 -17.63 -11.90
C ASP A 132 3.73 -16.22 -12.07
N SER A 133 3.15 -15.68 -11.00
CA SER A 133 2.63 -14.32 -10.98
C SER A 133 2.92 -13.69 -9.62
N ASN A 134 3.97 -12.87 -9.54
CA ASN A 134 4.37 -12.19 -8.30
C ASN A 134 3.19 -11.45 -7.67
N HIS A 135 3.10 -11.47 -6.33
CA HIS A 135 2.09 -10.69 -5.61
C HIS A 135 2.48 -10.47 -4.15
N GLY A 136 2.30 -9.24 -3.68
CA GLY A 136 2.64 -8.82 -2.33
C GLY A 136 4.15 -8.77 -2.06
N LEU A 137 4.57 -7.83 -1.24
CA LEU A 137 5.95 -7.70 -0.77
C LEU A 137 5.94 -7.11 0.64
N ASN A 138 6.75 -7.69 1.53
CA ASN A 138 7.00 -7.14 2.86
C ASN A 138 8.46 -7.38 3.28
N ILE A 139 8.96 -6.62 4.25
CA ILE A 139 10.32 -6.80 4.79
C ILE A 139 10.23 -7.01 6.30
N ASP A 140 10.92 -8.02 6.81
CA ASP A 140 10.99 -8.31 8.24
C ASP A 140 12.05 -7.44 8.95
N ASN A 141 12.08 -7.50 10.29
CA ASN A 141 13.01 -6.71 11.10
C ASN A 141 14.48 -7.14 10.97
N LYS A 142 14.78 -8.23 10.28
CA LYS A 142 16.13 -8.66 9.91
C LYS A 142 16.51 -8.18 8.50
N GLY A 143 15.62 -7.46 7.82
CA GLY A 143 15.79 -7.00 6.46
C GLY A 143 15.52 -8.06 5.40
N ASN A 144 14.85 -9.17 5.72
CA ASN A 144 14.52 -10.15 4.70
C ASN A 144 13.24 -9.77 3.96
N VAL A 145 13.25 -9.96 2.66
CA VAL A 145 12.16 -9.69 1.74
C VAL A 145 11.28 -10.92 1.60
N TRP A 146 9.99 -10.76 1.89
CA TRP A 146 8.96 -11.78 1.73
C TRP A 146 8.11 -11.46 0.51
N ILE A 147 7.88 -12.45 -0.33
CA ILE A 147 7.03 -12.33 -1.52
C ILE A 147 6.10 -13.52 -1.64
N GLY A 148 4.91 -13.26 -2.16
CA GLY A 148 3.95 -14.28 -2.54
C GLY A 148 3.76 -14.35 -4.05
N GLY A 149 2.73 -15.09 -4.47
CA GLY A 149 2.31 -15.17 -5.85
C GLY A 149 0.86 -15.61 -5.97
N ASN A 150 0.20 -15.14 -7.04
CA ASN A 150 -1.19 -15.48 -7.32
C ASN A 150 -1.40 -16.18 -8.67
N GLY A 151 -0.35 -16.69 -9.28
CA GLY A 151 -0.44 -17.56 -10.45
C GLY A 151 -1.15 -18.88 -10.15
N GLY A 152 -1.59 -19.57 -11.18
CA GLY A 152 -2.41 -20.79 -11.06
C GLY A 152 -1.72 -21.93 -10.32
N THR A 153 -0.39 -21.91 -10.21
CA THR A 153 0.41 -22.92 -9.50
C THR A 153 1.08 -22.38 -8.25
N ASP A 154 0.87 -21.13 -7.88
CA ASP A 154 1.56 -20.48 -6.75
C ASP A 154 0.96 -20.91 -5.40
N GLY A 155 1.53 -21.95 -4.81
CA GLY A 155 1.15 -22.53 -3.51
C GLY A 155 2.17 -22.23 -2.40
N HIS A 156 2.97 -21.17 -2.52
CA HIS A 156 4.10 -20.90 -1.65
C HIS A 156 4.38 -19.41 -1.48
N ILE A 157 5.20 -19.10 -0.49
CA ILE A 157 5.83 -17.79 -0.27
C ILE A 157 7.34 -17.98 -0.21
N LEU A 158 8.08 -16.96 -0.59
CA LEU A 158 9.54 -16.95 -0.61
C LEU A 158 10.11 -15.89 0.34
N LYS A 159 11.23 -16.19 0.95
CA LYS A 159 12.02 -15.29 1.77
C LYS A 159 13.42 -15.16 1.21
N PHE A 160 13.88 -13.92 1.00
CA PHE A 160 15.21 -13.57 0.52
C PHE A 160 15.84 -12.53 1.42
N THR A 161 17.17 -12.39 1.38
CA THR A 161 17.84 -11.19 1.86
C THR A 161 17.56 -10.01 0.93
N GLN A 162 17.90 -8.77 1.33
CA GLN A 162 17.69 -7.58 0.48
C GLN A 162 18.51 -7.62 -0.83
N ASP A 163 19.61 -8.35 -0.86
CA ASP A 163 20.45 -8.57 -2.06
C ASP A 163 20.05 -9.80 -2.89
N GLY A 164 18.87 -10.37 -2.62
CA GLY A 164 18.26 -11.44 -3.42
C GLY A 164 18.82 -12.85 -3.14
N LYS A 165 19.54 -13.06 -2.03
CA LYS A 165 19.97 -14.41 -1.64
C LYS A 165 18.79 -15.16 -1.02
N PHE A 166 18.54 -16.36 -1.50
CA PHE A 166 17.49 -17.22 -0.99
C PHE A 166 17.71 -17.59 0.49
N VAL A 167 16.65 -17.51 1.28
CA VAL A 167 16.63 -17.87 2.69
C VAL A 167 15.69 -19.05 2.93
N MET A 168 14.43 -18.96 2.46
CA MET A 168 13.43 -19.98 2.76
C MET A 168 12.29 -19.94 1.74
N GLN A 169 11.73 -21.13 1.45
CA GLN A 169 10.43 -21.30 0.81
C GLN A 169 9.48 -21.98 1.78
N VAL A 170 8.24 -21.43 1.92
CA VAL A 170 7.18 -22.01 2.72
C VAL A 170 6.03 -22.38 1.80
N GLY A 171 5.59 -23.63 1.87
CA GLY A 171 4.68 -24.18 0.88
C GLY A 171 5.40 -24.69 -0.37
N LYS A 172 4.65 -25.04 -1.42
CA LYS A 172 5.21 -25.65 -2.62
C LYS A 172 4.48 -25.22 -3.87
N LYS A 173 5.23 -24.82 -4.90
CA LYS A 173 4.70 -24.55 -6.24
C LYS A 173 4.08 -25.81 -6.84
N GLY A 174 2.97 -25.67 -7.55
CA GLY A 174 2.25 -26.78 -8.19
C GLY A 174 1.40 -27.60 -7.23
N VAL A 175 1.39 -27.29 -5.94
CA VAL A 175 0.48 -27.90 -4.96
C VAL A 175 -0.65 -26.93 -4.69
N THR A 176 -1.86 -27.30 -5.10
CA THR A 176 -3.08 -26.59 -4.72
C THR A 176 -3.56 -27.11 -3.38
N ALA A 177 -3.83 -26.22 -2.45
CA ALA A 177 -4.36 -26.56 -1.14
C ALA A 177 -5.71 -25.86 -0.96
N ASP A 178 -6.57 -26.46 -0.13
CA ASP A 178 -7.77 -25.80 0.35
C ASP A 178 -7.46 -24.83 1.50
N SER A 179 -8.45 -24.03 1.86
CA SER A 179 -8.31 -23.04 2.92
C SER A 179 -8.09 -23.64 4.32
N MET A 180 -8.25 -24.92 4.52
CA MET A 180 -8.01 -25.64 5.77
C MET A 180 -6.61 -26.27 5.86
N SER A 181 -5.82 -26.22 4.78
CA SER A 181 -4.47 -26.79 4.76
C SER A 181 -3.57 -26.22 5.85
N PRO A 182 -2.89 -27.05 6.66
CA PRO A 182 -2.03 -26.58 7.74
C PRO A 182 -0.61 -26.15 7.29
N ASP A 183 -0.21 -26.47 6.05
CA ASP A 183 1.17 -26.38 5.60
C ASP A 183 1.37 -25.82 4.16
N HIS A 184 0.28 -25.60 3.45
CA HIS A 184 0.33 -25.06 2.09
C HIS A 184 -0.56 -23.82 1.94
N PHE A 185 -0.19 -22.97 1.00
CA PHE A 185 -0.96 -21.81 0.56
C PHE A 185 -1.55 -22.04 -0.82
N PHE A 186 -2.41 -21.12 -1.25
CA PHE A 186 -2.85 -21.11 -2.64
C PHE A 186 -3.20 -19.70 -3.11
N GLN A 187 -2.32 -19.15 -3.95
CA GLN A 187 -2.45 -17.82 -4.54
C GLN A 187 -2.48 -16.71 -3.49
N VAL A 188 -1.36 -16.55 -2.80
CA VAL A 188 -1.15 -15.53 -1.77
C VAL A 188 -1.23 -14.13 -2.35
N ALA A 189 -2.00 -13.25 -1.69
CA ALA A 189 -2.12 -11.85 -2.06
C ALA A 189 -1.05 -10.98 -1.39
N GLU A 190 -0.79 -11.16 -0.10
CA GLU A 190 0.13 -10.31 0.64
C GLU A 190 0.68 -10.98 1.88
N THR A 191 1.81 -10.47 2.35
CA THR A 191 2.42 -10.84 3.63
C THR A 191 2.67 -9.59 4.46
N PHE A 192 2.49 -9.69 5.79
CA PHE A 192 2.81 -8.63 6.73
C PHE A 192 3.61 -9.19 7.90
N PHE A 193 4.79 -8.62 8.17
CA PHE A 193 5.62 -9.03 9.30
C PHE A 193 5.19 -8.33 10.58
N TYR A 194 4.85 -9.10 11.61
CA TYR A 194 4.48 -8.64 12.93
C TYR A 194 5.63 -8.90 13.92
N ALA A 195 6.41 -7.85 14.19
CA ALA A 195 7.64 -7.93 14.98
C ALA A 195 7.45 -8.46 16.41
N PRO A 196 6.41 -8.04 17.21
CA PRO A 196 6.26 -8.51 18.59
C PRO A 196 6.08 -10.02 18.72
N GLY A 197 5.47 -10.67 17.72
CA GLY A 197 5.26 -12.13 17.72
C GLY A 197 6.31 -12.90 16.92
N ASN A 198 7.21 -12.22 16.21
CA ASN A 198 8.06 -12.80 15.17
C ASN A 198 7.23 -13.64 14.18
N GLU A 199 6.13 -13.08 13.71
CA GLU A 199 5.12 -13.75 12.91
C GLU A 199 4.94 -13.05 11.55
N VAL A 200 4.57 -13.82 10.54
CA VAL A 200 4.11 -13.29 9.26
C VAL A 200 2.63 -13.60 9.11
N PHE A 201 1.84 -12.56 8.97
CA PHE A 201 0.43 -12.65 8.59
C PHE A 201 0.35 -12.74 7.07
N VAL A 202 -0.31 -13.75 6.58
CA VAL A 202 -0.43 -14.07 5.15
C VAL A 202 -1.88 -13.92 4.72
N ALA A 203 -2.14 -13.00 3.82
CA ALA A 203 -3.40 -12.88 3.12
C ALA A 203 -3.45 -13.97 2.03
N ASP A 204 -3.85 -15.18 2.41
CA ASP A 204 -3.94 -16.35 1.54
C ASP A 204 -5.33 -16.37 0.89
N GLY A 205 -5.51 -15.53 -0.16
CA GLY A 205 -6.83 -15.06 -0.51
C GLY A 205 -7.30 -15.18 -1.94
N TYR A 206 -6.47 -15.33 -2.96
CA TYR A 206 -6.94 -15.49 -4.34
C TYR A 206 -7.43 -16.92 -4.62
N GLY A 207 -6.67 -17.90 -4.17
CA GLY A 207 -7.06 -19.31 -4.23
C GLY A 207 -7.84 -19.74 -2.98
N ASN A 208 -7.28 -19.48 -1.82
CA ASN A 208 -7.85 -19.73 -0.51
C ASN A 208 -8.71 -18.57 0.00
N ARG A 209 -9.29 -18.71 1.21
CA ARG A 209 -10.22 -17.75 1.83
C ARG A 209 -9.89 -17.54 3.30
N ARG A 210 -8.61 -17.15 3.60
CA ARG A 210 -8.15 -17.07 4.99
C ARG A 210 -7.07 -16.01 5.20
N THR A 211 -6.94 -15.58 6.44
CA THR A 211 -5.70 -15.06 7.00
C THR A 211 -4.96 -16.22 7.64
N ALA A 212 -3.72 -16.45 7.27
CA ALA A 212 -2.85 -17.45 7.88
C ALA A 212 -1.70 -16.74 8.61
N VAL A 213 -1.19 -17.35 9.68
CA VAL A 213 -0.08 -16.81 10.46
C VAL A 213 0.99 -17.86 10.61
N ILE A 214 2.21 -17.54 10.20
CA ILE A 214 3.36 -18.40 10.31
C ILE A 214 4.43 -17.80 11.22
N ASP A 215 5.27 -18.66 11.74
CA ASP A 215 6.50 -18.25 12.42
C ASP A 215 7.53 -17.75 11.40
N ALA A 216 8.06 -16.56 11.58
CA ALA A 216 8.95 -15.92 10.60
C ALA A 216 10.34 -16.57 10.50
N GLU A 217 10.74 -17.37 11.49
CA GLU A 217 12.05 -18.05 11.50
C GLU A 217 11.96 -19.42 10.86
N THR A 218 10.88 -20.15 11.13
CA THR A 218 10.75 -21.55 10.73
C THR A 218 9.79 -21.80 9.57
N GLY A 219 8.96 -20.83 9.23
CA GLY A 219 7.89 -20.95 8.26
C GLY A 219 6.70 -21.81 8.71
N LYS A 220 6.69 -22.31 9.95
CA LYS A 220 5.63 -23.19 10.44
C LYS A 220 4.32 -22.42 10.64
N MET A 221 3.22 -23.01 10.16
CA MET A 221 1.88 -22.49 10.41
C MET A 221 1.59 -22.52 11.92
N LYS A 222 1.16 -21.36 12.45
CA LYS A 222 0.77 -21.22 13.86
C LYS A 222 -0.75 -21.24 14.06
N ARG A 223 -1.47 -20.57 13.15
CA ARG A 223 -2.94 -20.46 13.17
C ARG A 223 -3.43 -19.89 11.85
N PHE A 224 -4.70 -20.02 11.59
CA PHE A 224 -5.41 -19.39 10.49
C PHE A 224 -6.91 -19.29 10.80
N TRP A 225 -7.59 -18.37 10.11
CA TRP A 225 -9.04 -18.20 10.26
C TRP A 225 -9.66 -17.62 8.99
N GLY A 226 -10.97 -17.85 8.84
CA GLY A 226 -11.82 -17.28 7.82
C GLY A 226 -12.61 -16.07 8.33
N ALA A 227 -13.61 -15.66 7.57
CA ALA A 227 -14.50 -14.57 7.96
C ALA A 227 -15.14 -14.81 9.33
N TYR A 228 -15.27 -13.73 10.11
CA TYR A 228 -15.83 -13.74 11.48
C TYR A 228 -15.06 -14.61 12.48
N GLY A 229 -13.78 -14.93 12.21
CA GLY A 229 -12.97 -15.82 13.07
C GLY A 229 -13.39 -17.28 13.04
N LYS A 230 -14.25 -17.64 12.10
CA LYS A 230 -14.69 -19.04 11.87
C LYS A 230 -13.61 -19.82 11.14
N PRO A 231 -13.68 -21.17 11.13
CA PRO A 231 -12.86 -21.95 10.21
C PRO A 231 -13.02 -21.44 8.78
N PRO A 232 -11.95 -21.36 7.98
CA PRO A 232 -12.03 -20.96 6.58
C PRO A 232 -12.99 -21.86 5.80
N SER A 233 -13.63 -21.29 4.79
CA SER A 233 -14.53 -22.04 3.91
C SER A 233 -14.25 -21.66 2.47
N ASP A 234 -14.10 -22.66 1.63
CA ASP A 234 -14.01 -22.53 0.17
C ASP A 234 -15.39 -22.54 -0.50
N GLU A 235 -16.45 -22.61 0.30
CA GLU A 235 -17.82 -22.50 -0.19
C GLU A 235 -18.01 -21.17 -0.92
N GLY A 236 -18.46 -21.27 -2.16
CA GLY A 236 -18.60 -20.12 -3.04
C GLY A 236 -17.28 -19.51 -3.52
N SER A 237 -16.12 -20.15 -3.30
CA SER A 237 -14.88 -19.77 -3.96
C SER A 237 -14.96 -20.01 -5.47
N ARG A 238 -14.29 -19.17 -6.27
CA ARG A 238 -14.23 -19.29 -7.75
C ARG A 238 -15.57 -19.62 -8.41
N GLY A 239 -16.38 -18.60 -8.63
CA GLY A 239 -17.68 -18.75 -9.31
C GLY A 239 -18.88 -18.39 -8.46
N GLN A 240 -18.69 -17.78 -7.31
CA GLN A 240 -19.78 -17.06 -6.65
C GLN A 240 -20.39 -16.09 -7.65
N GLY A 241 -21.68 -16.12 -7.81
CA GLY A 241 -22.42 -15.20 -8.66
C GLY A 241 -22.09 -13.74 -8.45
N ALA A 242 -22.69 -12.84 -9.18
CA ALA A 242 -22.46 -11.40 -9.05
C ALA A 242 -22.58 -10.97 -7.58
N TYR A 243 -21.74 -10.03 -7.16
CA TYR A 243 -21.82 -9.43 -5.83
C TYR A 243 -23.16 -8.70 -5.66
N ASP A 244 -23.86 -9.01 -4.58
CA ASP A 244 -25.07 -8.30 -4.15
C ASP A 244 -24.77 -7.46 -2.90
N PRO A 245 -24.87 -6.13 -2.97
CA PRO A 245 -24.61 -5.26 -1.82
C PRO A 245 -25.60 -5.43 -0.66
N ASN A 246 -26.75 -6.07 -0.90
CA ASN A 246 -27.77 -6.30 0.15
C ASN A 246 -27.48 -7.55 1.00
N ILE A 247 -26.54 -8.40 0.56
CA ILE A 247 -26.18 -9.62 1.28
C ILE A 247 -24.98 -9.36 2.21
N THR A 248 -25.08 -9.84 3.44
CA THR A 248 -23.94 -9.95 4.34
C THR A 248 -23.34 -11.35 4.24
N TYR A 249 -22.28 -11.45 3.46
CA TYR A 249 -21.60 -12.71 3.18
C TYR A 249 -20.95 -13.29 4.44
N GLN A 250 -21.25 -14.54 4.77
CA GLN A 250 -20.76 -15.21 5.97
C GLN A 250 -19.35 -15.79 5.81
N HIS A 251 -18.85 -15.88 4.58
CA HIS A 251 -17.49 -16.29 4.23
C HIS A 251 -16.81 -15.16 3.48
N TYR A 252 -15.49 -15.20 3.37
CA TYR A 252 -14.79 -14.29 2.45
C TYR A 252 -15.16 -14.62 1.00
N ARG A 253 -15.54 -13.60 0.27
CA ARG A 253 -15.70 -13.73 -1.18
C ARG A 253 -14.34 -13.78 -1.88
N GLY A 254 -13.35 -13.14 -1.27
CA GLY A 254 -11.98 -13.05 -1.76
C GLY A 254 -11.81 -12.11 -2.98
N PRO A 255 -10.56 -11.83 -3.29
CA PRO A 255 -9.46 -12.32 -2.50
C PRO A 255 -9.48 -11.71 -1.09
N VAL A 256 -8.99 -12.47 -0.09
CA VAL A 256 -8.45 -11.87 1.13
C VAL A 256 -7.15 -11.20 0.70
N HIS A 257 -7.19 -9.86 0.56
CA HIS A 257 -6.17 -9.15 -0.19
C HIS A 257 -5.10 -8.51 0.69
N CYS A 258 -5.42 -8.16 1.92
CA CYS A 258 -4.48 -7.73 2.95
C CYS A 258 -4.78 -8.36 4.31
N SER A 259 -3.78 -8.42 5.19
CA SER A 259 -3.89 -8.83 6.60
C SER A 259 -2.89 -8.04 7.42
N MET A 260 -3.17 -6.76 7.66
CA MET A 260 -2.28 -5.78 8.28
C MET A 260 -2.52 -5.69 9.78
N VAL A 261 -1.47 -5.48 10.58
CA VAL A 261 -1.57 -5.39 12.05
C VAL A 261 -1.21 -3.99 12.53
N SER A 262 -2.10 -3.36 13.29
CA SER A 262 -1.87 -2.04 13.88
C SER A 262 -1.04 -2.10 15.17
N VAL A 263 -0.54 -0.93 15.62
CA VAL A 263 0.30 -0.82 16.84
C VAL A 263 -0.42 -1.28 18.11
N ASP A 264 -1.74 -1.27 18.13
CA ASP A 264 -2.58 -1.77 19.23
C ASP A 264 -3.02 -3.23 19.04
N ASN A 265 -2.32 -3.97 18.17
CA ASN A 265 -2.48 -5.40 17.93
C ASN A 265 -3.86 -5.79 17.40
N ILE A 266 -4.44 -4.97 16.54
CA ILE A 266 -5.65 -5.29 15.79
C ILE A 266 -5.27 -5.68 14.37
N VAL A 267 -5.78 -6.81 13.90
CA VAL A 267 -5.59 -7.30 12.52
C VAL A 267 -6.71 -6.76 11.65
N TYR A 268 -6.36 -6.08 10.57
CA TYR A 268 -7.27 -5.56 9.56
C TYR A 268 -7.19 -6.45 8.31
N VAL A 269 -8.28 -7.08 7.96
CA VAL A 269 -8.36 -8.04 6.85
C VAL A 269 -9.23 -7.47 5.73
N CYS A 270 -8.64 -7.37 4.53
CA CYS A 270 -9.30 -6.86 3.34
C CYS A 270 -10.06 -7.98 2.61
N ASP A 271 -11.38 -8.07 2.77
CA ASP A 271 -12.23 -8.90 1.92
C ASP A 271 -12.66 -8.07 0.70
N ARG A 272 -11.78 -8.05 -0.31
CA ARG A 272 -11.75 -7.08 -1.41
C ARG A 272 -13.09 -6.97 -2.16
N THR A 273 -13.60 -8.08 -2.67
CA THR A 273 -14.83 -8.07 -3.47
C THR A 273 -16.11 -8.01 -2.64
N SER A 274 -16.01 -8.17 -1.32
CA SER A 274 -17.12 -7.86 -0.40
C SER A 274 -17.14 -6.40 0.05
N ASN A 275 -16.18 -5.58 -0.40
CA ASN A 275 -16.08 -4.16 -0.05
C ASN A 275 -16.00 -3.90 1.46
N ARG A 276 -15.37 -4.81 2.23
CA ARG A 276 -15.32 -4.72 3.69
C ARG A 276 -13.93 -4.98 4.25
N ILE A 277 -13.69 -4.36 5.39
CA ILE A 277 -12.57 -4.64 6.26
C ILE A 277 -13.14 -5.36 7.48
N GLN A 278 -12.62 -6.55 7.80
CA GLN A 278 -12.91 -7.21 9.06
C GLN A 278 -11.73 -7.03 10.02
N MET A 279 -12.04 -6.77 11.28
CA MET A 279 -11.04 -6.56 12.33
C MET A 279 -11.05 -7.71 13.31
N PHE A 280 -9.85 -8.14 13.72
CA PHE A 280 -9.65 -9.27 14.61
C PHE A 280 -8.59 -8.94 15.66
N LYS A 281 -8.63 -9.67 16.77
CA LYS A 281 -7.47 -9.80 17.65
C LYS A 281 -6.37 -10.62 16.95
N ILE A 282 -5.16 -10.58 17.49
CA ILE A 282 -4.01 -11.34 16.99
C ILE A 282 -4.28 -12.86 16.92
N ASP A 283 -5.14 -13.37 17.79
CA ASP A 283 -5.50 -14.79 17.85
C ASP A 283 -6.60 -15.21 16.85
N GLY A 284 -7.11 -14.26 16.05
CA GLY A 284 -8.19 -14.49 15.10
C GLY A 284 -9.60 -14.27 15.67
N THR A 285 -9.74 -13.85 16.94
CA THR A 285 -11.03 -13.49 17.50
C THR A 285 -11.62 -12.29 16.78
N TYR A 286 -12.80 -12.43 16.19
CA TYR A 286 -13.50 -11.36 15.48
C TYR A 286 -13.90 -10.21 16.41
N ILE A 287 -13.73 -8.97 15.93
CA ILE A 287 -14.11 -7.76 16.67
C ILE A 287 -15.29 -7.07 15.97
N LYS A 288 -15.10 -6.60 14.74
CA LYS A 288 -16.12 -5.87 13.97
C LYS A 288 -15.77 -5.86 12.47
N GLU A 289 -16.72 -5.41 11.68
CA GLU A 289 -16.48 -5.12 10.25
C GLU A 289 -16.97 -3.74 9.87
N VAL A 290 -16.38 -3.21 8.80
CA VAL A 290 -16.80 -1.94 8.19
C VAL A 290 -16.78 -2.10 6.68
N TYR A 291 -17.84 -1.62 6.04
CA TYR A 291 -17.92 -1.50 4.59
C TYR A 291 -17.35 -0.16 4.14
N THR A 292 -16.55 -0.16 3.09
CA THR A 292 -16.00 1.07 2.51
C THR A 292 -17.00 1.67 1.50
N GLN A 293 -17.16 1.04 0.35
CA GLN A 293 -18.13 1.43 -0.68
C GLN A 293 -18.96 0.20 -1.05
N ARG A 294 -20.00 -0.04 -0.26
CA ARG A 294 -20.78 -1.28 -0.33
C ARG A 294 -21.40 -1.56 -1.71
N ASP A 295 -21.67 -0.51 -2.49
CA ASP A 295 -22.25 -0.64 -3.83
C ASP A 295 -21.23 -0.90 -4.94
N SER A 296 -19.93 -0.88 -4.65
CA SER A 296 -18.90 -1.20 -5.65
C SER A 296 -19.02 -2.64 -6.13
N ARG A 297 -18.93 -2.81 -7.44
CA ARG A 297 -19.01 -4.11 -8.11
C ARG A 297 -17.68 -4.46 -8.78
N GLY A 298 -17.58 -5.64 -9.35
CA GLY A 298 -16.35 -6.14 -9.99
C GLY A 298 -15.26 -6.44 -8.96
N ASP A 299 -14.11 -5.80 -9.08
CA ASP A 299 -12.93 -6.13 -8.26
C ASP A 299 -12.99 -5.62 -6.81
N GLY A 300 -14.05 -4.87 -6.45
CA GLY A 300 -14.25 -4.39 -5.08
C GLY A 300 -13.43 -3.16 -4.71
N SER A 301 -13.69 -2.61 -3.52
CA SER A 301 -13.18 -1.31 -3.07
C SER A 301 -12.09 -1.37 -1.99
N VAL A 302 -11.72 -2.55 -1.47
CA VAL A 302 -10.72 -2.68 -0.41
C VAL A 302 -9.55 -3.49 -0.93
N TRP A 303 -8.62 -2.80 -1.60
CA TRP A 303 -7.46 -3.48 -2.18
C TRP A 303 -6.33 -3.61 -1.18
N ASP A 304 -6.07 -2.56 -0.39
CA ASP A 304 -5.06 -2.55 0.63
C ASP A 304 -5.35 -1.49 1.68
N VAL A 305 -4.71 -1.60 2.87
CA VAL A 305 -4.81 -0.61 3.94
C VAL A 305 -3.44 -0.26 4.49
N GLU A 306 -3.29 0.99 4.95
CA GLU A 306 -2.09 1.47 5.61
C GLU A 306 -2.46 2.42 6.76
N PHE A 307 -1.62 2.51 7.77
CA PHE A 307 -1.83 3.33 8.95
C PHE A 307 -1.03 4.63 8.90
N SER A 308 -1.58 5.70 9.49
CA SER A 308 -0.82 6.94 9.69
C SER A 308 0.35 6.72 10.66
N LYS A 309 1.39 7.55 10.54
CA LYS A 309 2.64 7.38 11.33
C LYS A 309 2.64 8.10 12.69
N ASP A 310 1.53 8.71 13.08
CA ASP A 310 1.40 9.15 14.46
C ASP A 310 1.37 7.94 15.42
N PRO A 311 1.82 8.11 16.68
CA PRO A 311 2.00 7.00 17.61
C PRO A 311 0.72 6.17 17.89
N GLN A 312 -0.46 6.78 17.70
CA GLN A 312 -1.75 6.12 17.86
C GLN A 312 -2.29 5.54 16.57
N GLN A 313 -1.61 5.77 15.44
CA GLN A 313 -2.11 5.41 14.11
C GLN A 313 -3.57 5.86 13.94
N ARG A 314 -3.80 7.13 14.18
CA ARG A 314 -5.14 7.73 14.23
C ARG A 314 -5.94 7.56 12.95
N PHE A 315 -5.26 7.53 11.81
CA PHE A 315 -5.91 7.40 10.52
C PHE A 315 -5.59 6.05 9.87
N LEU A 316 -6.59 5.52 9.17
CA LEU A 316 -6.47 4.38 8.28
C LEU A 316 -6.66 4.87 6.85
N TYR A 317 -5.72 4.56 5.98
CA TYR A 317 -5.80 4.78 4.54
C TYR A 317 -6.23 3.51 3.85
N VAL A 318 -7.17 3.60 2.92
CA VAL A 318 -7.66 2.45 2.15
C VAL A 318 -7.43 2.72 0.67
N ALA A 319 -6.71 1.84 0.02
CA ALA A 319 -6.57 1.83 -1.44
C ALA A 319 -7.85 1.27 -2.06
N ASP A 320 -8.66 2.16 -2.66
CA ASP A 320 -9.86 1.78 -3.39
C ASP A 320 -9.55 1.69 -4.87
N GLY A 321 -9.04 0.54 -5.29
CA GLY A 321 -8.60 0.30 -6.67
C GLY A 321 -9.75 0.28 -7.67
N ARG A 322 -10.99 0.01 -7.25
CA ARG A 322 -12.14 0.05 -8.17
C ARG A 322 -12.62 1.47 -8.44
N ASN A 323 -12.64 2.32 -7.40
CA ASN A 323 -13.11 3.70 -7.52
C ASN A 323 -11.97 4.70 -7.73
N GLN A 324 -10.73 4.22 -7.87
CA GLN A 324 -9.53 5.02 -8.19
C GLN A 324 -9.32 6.17 -7.19
N LYS A 325 -9.26 5.85 -5.91
CA LYS A 325 -9.05 6.83 -4.84
C LYS A 325 -8.46 6.21 -3.59
N VAL A 326 -7.88 7.05 -2.77
CA VAL A 326 -7.54 6.73 -1.38
C VAL A 326 -8.65 7.24 -0.48
N ARG A 327 -9.14 6.37 0.41
CA ARG A 327 -10.10 6.72 1.45
C ARG A 327 -9.38 6.92 2.77
N ILE A 328 -9.75 7.94 3.51
CA ILE A 328 -9.16 8.28 4.82
C ILE A 328 -10.22 8.09 5.88
N PHE A 329 -9.96 7.18 6.82
CA PHE A 329 -10.83 6.89 7.95
C PHE A 329 -10.21 7.41 9.25
N ASP A 330 -11.03 7.87 10.17
CA ASP A 330 -10.69 7.86 11.59
C ASP A 330 -10.66 6.40 12.05
N ARG A 331 -9.49 5.89 12.45
CA ARG A 331 -9.29 4.47 12.72
C ARG A 331 -10.06 3.97 13.94
N ALA A 332 -10.21 4.79 14.97
CA ALA A 332 -10.88 4.38 16.19
C ALA A 332 -12.38 4.14 15.98
N SER A 333 -13.04 5.09 15.31
CA SER A 333 -14.46 5.00 14.99
C SER A 333 -14.73 4.18 13.73
N MET A 334 -13.75 4.04 12.84
CA MET A 334 -13.89 3.54 11.48
C MET A 334 -14.90 4.36 10.64
N THR A 335 -14.93 5.66 10.88
CA THR A 335 -15.73 6.61 10.09
C THR A 335 -14.88 7.15 8.95
N GLU A 336 -15.37 7.06 7.71
CA GLU A 336 -14.73 7.70 6.57
C GLU A 336 -14.82 9.22 6.72
N LEU A 337 -13.67 9.89 6.75
CA LEU A 337 -13.54 11.33 6.89
C LEU A 337 -13.61 12.02 5.53
N THR A 338 -12.79 11.54 4.60
CA THR A 338 -12.67 12.10 3.25
C THR A 338 -12.00 11.11 2.32
N THR A 339 -11.98 11.44 1.03
CA THR A 339 -11.23 10.70 0.00
C THR A 339 -10.47 11.68 -0.88
N PHE A 340 -9.42 11.21 -1.55
CA PHE A 340 -8.76 11.99 -2.61
C PHE A 340 -8.39 11.11 -3.81
N GLY A 341 -8.13 11.75 -4.95
CA GLY A 341 -7.79 11.10 -6.20
C GLY A 341 -8.99 10.81 -7.10
N LYS A 342 -8.71 10.42 -8.30
CA LYS A 342 -9.67 10.05 -9.35
C LYS A 342 -9.02 9.14 -10.39
N GLY A 343 -9.82 8.58 -11.30
CA GLY A 343 -9.34 7.79 -12.43
C GLY A 343 -8.59 8.63 -13.47
N GLY A 344 -7.46 8.11 -13.95
CA GLY A 344 -6.66 8.73 -15.00
C GLY A 344 -5.17 8.31 -14.95
N HIS A 345 -4.35 8.95 -15.79
CA HIS A 345 -2.94 8.64 -15.94
C HIS A 345 -2.00 9.81 -15.58
N TYR A 346 -2.52 10.98 -15.22
CA TYR A 346 -1.68 12.07 -14.74
C TYR A 346 -1.21 11.83 -13.29
N PRO A 347 -0.12 12.44 -12.85
CA PRO A 347 0.28 12.40 -11.45
C PRO A 347 -0.88 12.75 -10.52
N GLY A 348 -1.09 11.94 -9.46
CA GLY A 348 -2.22 12.08 -8.56
C GLY A 348 -3.53 11.49 -9.02
N GLU A 349 -3.57 10.91 -10.21
CA GLU A 349 -4.67 10.08 -10.72
C GLU A 349 -4.24 8.62 -10.70
N TRP A 350 -5.18 7.67 -10.74
CA TRP A 350 -4.87 6.24 -10.75
C TRP A 350 -5.61 5.49 -11.85
N TYR A 351 -4.93 4.45 -12.33
CA TYR A 351 -5.56 3.35 -13.05
C TYR A 351 -5.24 2.05 -12.31
N SER A 352 -6.23 1.51 -11.60
CA SER A 352 -6.08 0.31 -10.77
C SER A 352 -5.04 0.48 -9.65
N LEU A 353 -5.29 1.46 -8.76
CA LEU A 353 -4.60 1.61 -7.48
C LEU A 353 -4.59 0.25 -6.74
N HIS A 354 -3.39 -0.25 -6.38
CA HIS A 354 -3.25 -1.59 -5.84
C HIS A 354 -2.80 -1.61 -4.38
N ASN A 355 -1.58 -1.19 -4.09
CA ASN A 355 -1.07 -1.13 -2.71
C ASN A 355 -0.77 0.30 -2.28
N ILE A 356 -0.71 0.46 -0.96
CA ILE A 356 -0.51 1.73 -0.29
C ILE A 356 0.46 1.54 0.88
N ALA A 357 1.41 2.45 1.05
CA ALA A 357 2.36 2.43 2.16
C ALA A 357 2.73 3.86 2.58
N THR A 358 3.29 4.01 3.78
CA THR A 358 3.74 5.31 4.29
C THR A 358 5.19 5.25 4.75
N ASP A 359 5.95 6.36 4.58
CA ASP A 359 7.30 6.50 5.14
C ASP A 359 7.29 7.06 6.57
N SER A 360 8.47 7.20 7.17
CA SER A 360 8.64 7.72 8.54
C SER A 360 8.12 9.14 8.74
N LYS A 361 7.98 9.91 7.65
CA LYS A 361 7.50 11.31 7.64
C LYS A 361 6.00 11.42 7.40
N GLY A 362 5.34 10.28 7.14
CA GLY A 362 3.92 10.19 6.81
C GLY A 362 3.61 10.47 5.35
N ASN A 363 4.61 10.57 4.45
CA ASN A 363 4.32 10.60 3.02
C ASN A 363 3.70 9.28 2.60
N LEU A 364 2.77 9.34 1.65
CA LEU A 364 2.04 8.19 1.16
C LEU A 364 2.61 7.76 -0.19
N TYR A 365 2.75 6.47 -0.36
CA TYR A 365 3.18 5.84 -1.60
C TYR A 365 2.08 4.92 -2.12
N THR A 366 1.95 4.84 -3.43
CA THR A 366 0.97 3.96 -4.08
C THR A 366 1.57 3.29 -5.29
N VAL A 367 1.15 2.06 -5.55
CA VAL A 367 1.47 1.36 -6.80
C VAL A 367 0.20 1.00 -7.56
N GLU A 368 0.34 0.88 -8.88
CA GLU A 368 -0.75 0.60 -9.79
C GLU A 368 -0.49 -0.67 -10.59
N THR A 369 -1.54 -1.49 -10.68
CA THR A 369 -1.55 -2.70 -11.50
C THR A 369 -2.18 -2.45 -12.88
N TYR A 370 -2.42 -3.49 -13.65
CA TYR A 370 -2.94 -3.44 -15.02
C TYR A 370 -2.18 -2.40 -15.86
N GLN A 371 -2.87 -1.47 -16.51
CA GLN A 371 -2.28 -0.44 -17.37
C GLN A 371 -1.72 0.77 -16.60
N GLY A 372 -1.97 0.88 -15.29
CA GLY A 372 -1.40 1.95 -14.46
C GLY A 372 0.12 1.86 -14.37
N ARG A 373 0.64 0.69 -13.98
CA ARG A 373 2.07 0.34 -14.00
C ARG A 373 2.99 1.42 -13.42
N ARG A 374 2.59 2.06 -12.30
CA ARG A 374 3.31 3.17 -11.70
C ARG A 374 3.55 2.99 -10.21
N LEU A 375 4.59 3.66 -9.73
CA LEU A 375 4.82 4.02 -8.34
C LEU A 375 4.65 5.54 -8.23
N GLN A 376 3.87 6.02 -7.27
CA GLN A 376 3.67 7.44 -7.01
C GLN A 376 3.92 7.76 -5.54
N ARG A 377 4.39 8.98 -5.25
CA ARG A 377 4.54 9.54 -3.91
C ARG A 377 3.59 10.72 -3.72
N PHE A 378 3.01 10.81 -2.51
CA PHE A 378 2.18 11.92 -2.07
C PHE A 378 2.77 12.50 -0.79
N LEU A 379 3.19 13.75 -0.84
CA LEU A 379 3.81 14.43 0.27
C LEU A 379 2.77 14.78 1.34
N TYR A 380 3.00 14.37 2.57
CA TYR A 380 2.16 14.74 3.71
C TYR A 380 2.30 16.22 4.04
N LYS A 381 1.19 16.93 4.08
CA LYS A 381 1.12 18.40 4.31
C LYS A 381 0.50 18.74 5.66
N GLY A 382 0.49 17.79 6.60
CA GLY A 382 -0.15 17.98 7.90
C GLY A 382 -1.65 17.69 7.87
N LEU A 383 -2.33 18.07 8.94
CA LEU A 383 -3.78 17.95 9.07
C LEU A 383 -4.47 19.19 8.52
N ALA A 384 -5.55 19.01 7.81
CA ALA A 384 -6.40 20.08 7.29
C ALA A 384 -7.88 19.83 7.62
N PRO A 385 -8.72 20.89 7.74
CA PRO A 385 -10.15 20.73 7.90
C PRO A 385 -10.76 19.97 6.72
N VAL A 386 -11.64 19.04 7.00
CA VAL A 386 -12.43 18.34 5.98
C VAL A 386 -13.52 19.28 5.50
N THR A 387 -13.38 19.78 4.27
CA THR A 387 -14.35 20.70 3.65
C THR A 387 -15.27 20.00 2.66
N SER A 388 -14.90 18.80 2.21
CA SER A 388 -15.71 17.96 1.31
C SER A 388 -15.39 16.49 1.51
N LYS A 389 -16.29 15.60 1.07
CA LYS A 389 -16.06 14.15 1.06
C LYS A 389 -14.98 13.72 0.05
N GLN A 390 -14.67 14.56 -0.93
CA GLN A 390 -13.61 14.31 -1.91
C GLN A 390 -12.83 15.60 -2.14
N THR A 391 -11.55 15.59 -1.80
CA THR A 391 -10.68 16.77 -1.89
C THR A 391 -9.95 16.88 -3.23
N GLY A 392 -10.08 15.88 -4.12
CA GLY A 392 -9.29 15.82 -5.35
C GLY A 392 -7.80 15.59 -5.05
N VAL A 393 -6.97 15.74 -6.07
CA VAL A 393 -5.51 15.76 -5.91
C VAL A 393 -5.05 17.19 -6.08
N ALA A 394 -4.51 17.78 -5.01
CA ALA A 394 -3.90 19.08 -5.10
C ALA A 394 -2.53 18.95 -5.79
N TRP A 395 -2.36 19.63 -6.91
CA TRP A 395 -1.05 19.88 -7.49
C TRP A 395 -0.23 20.77 -6.56
N PRO A 396 1.12 20.65 -6.56
CA PRO A 396 1.95 21.61 -5.85
C PRO A 396 1.59 23.02 -6.30
N THR A 397 1.21 23.88 -5.36
CA THR A 397 0.98 25.29 -5.65
C THR A 397 2.34 25.96 -5.78
N GLY A 398 2.73 26.38 -6.99
CA GLY A 398 3.97 27.12 -7.22
C GLY A 398 4.80 26.71 -8.42
N GLN A 399 4.22 26.03 -9.40
CA GLN A 399 4.83 25.88 -10.75
C GLN A 399 4.12 26.77 -11.74
#